data_5dc2269bca44e323aee35086cb6c8084
#
_entry.id   5dc2269bca44e323aee35086cb6c8084
#
_cell.length_a   1.000
_cell.length_b   1.000
_cell.length_c   1.000
_cell.angle_alpha   90.00
_cell.angle_beta   90.00
_cell.angle_gamma   90.00
#
_symmetry.space_group_name_H-M   'P 1'
#
loop_
_entity.id
_entity.type
_entity.pdbx_description
1 polymer ?
#
loop_
_entity_poly.entity_id
_entity_poly.type
_entity_poly.pdbx_seq_one_letter_code
_entity_poly.pdbx_strand_id
1 'polypeptide(L)'
;DVAEAAQVKCPSAMYDDDELVDVMVVLDGKSVYELYGLELGGLTKAALNASEKLHLQHSKLESEIGSVSKSFKVKYDFTLLLNGFGAQMKYGELKAVNKLPGVKYAFVAPSFSISSDNIEVLSSDDYGTIGILAEGGCNPKMQNANSDMNTEAAWLAGYTGEGMTVAVIDTGIDLTHAMFSVQPENPSMTSEKVAEILAESNLHVSQIVPGVTAEQLYSAAKIPFQFDYADGDADSTDTMGHGSHVAGIIAGATTANLINTYNIKNVGVAPDAQLVVMKVFDTNGGASMTDVTAALEDAILLGVDAANLSLGTSCGSVTGYPEITAVFNAALDAGINVAVAAGNDANSTNKSLWNNDLGLAGNPDIGVLSMPATFDAPISVASADNSTYLAGFASKLDYFTFSVGANRYNYQFSDKSPYAYRFGAKLGGDWEYVSLDTGAETDYEGVDVSGKLVLAKLSAELSINEQGRIAQSHGAVGLILYPATNAAGNFKIPDTTHDEYTIPTVGMAYFYGNNLANSIIPDTIH
;
A
#
# COMPACT_ATOMS: atom_id res chain seq x y z
N ASP A 1 -35.68 -5.45 -16.63
CA ASP A 1 -35.72 -4.14 -15.94
C ASP A 1 -34.61 -3.96 -14.90
N VAL A 2 -33.41 -4.47 -15.19
CA VAL A 2 -32.21 -4.26 -14.35
C VAL A 2 -31.31 -3.14 -14.94
N ALA A 3 -31.63 -2.67 -16.14
CA ALA A 3 -30.80 -1.67 -16.83
C ALA A 3 -30.99 -0.21 -16.35
N GLU A 4 -31.95 0.07 -15.47
CA GLU A 4 -32.23 1.45 -15.01
C GLU A 4 -31.64 1.78 -13.62
N ALA A 5 -31.05 0.80 -12.91
CA ALA A 5 -30.50 1.00 -11.59
C ALA A 5 -29.00 1.43 -11.56
N ALA A 6 -28.33 1.45 -12.69
CA ALA A 6 -26.89 1.67 -12.75
C ALA A 6 -26.47 3.14 -13.01
N GLN A 7 -27.36 4.11 -12.83
CA GLN A 7 -26.94 5.51 -12.74
C GLN A 7 -26.82 5.94 -11.27
N VAL A 8 -25.81 5.42 -10.57
CA VAL A 8 -25.28 6.16 -9.43
C VAL A 8 -24.68 7.42 -10.03
N LYS A 9 -25.37 8.54 -9.90
CA LYS A 9 -24.80 9.86 -10.16
C LYS A 9 -23.66 10.04 -9.16
N CYS A 10 -22.44 9.72 -9.58
CA CYS A 10 -21.30 10.36 -8.95
C CYS A 10 -21.55 11.87 -9.00
N PRO A 11 -21.29 12.60 -7.92
CA PRO A 11 -21.39 14.04 -7.94
C PRO A 11 -20.60 14.57 -9.13
N SER A 12 -21.22 15.36 -9.99
CA SER A 12 -20.63 15.96 -11.19
C SER A 12 -19.55 17.00 -10.90
N ALA A 13 -18.84 16.87 -9.79
CA ALA A 13 -17.85 17.83 -9.26
C ALA A 13 -16.51 17.18 -8.87
N MET A 14 -16.24 15.92 -9.25
CA MET A 14 -14.97 15.27 -8.88
C MET A 14 -13.82 15.57 -9.86
N TYR A 15 -14.10 15.88 -11.12
CA TYR A 15 -13.08 16.13 -12.14
C TYR A 15 -13.47 17.32 -13.00
N ASP A 16 -12.47 18.12 -13.41
CA ASP A 16 -12.66 19.18 -14.39
C ASP A 16 -12.76 18.58 -15.80
N ASP A 17 -13.52 19.24 -16.70
CA ASP A 17 -13.72 18.75 -18.07
C ASP A 17 -12.41 18.55 -18.85
N ASP A 18 -11.39 19.36 -18.55
CA ASP A 18 -10.07 19.30 -19.18
C ASP A 18 -9.07 18.38 -18.43
N GLU A 19 -9.46 17.83 -17.30
CA GLU A 19 -8.64 16.93 -16.51
C GLU A 19 -8.46 15.60 -17.23
N LEU A 20 -7.20 15.12 -17.31
CA LEU A 20 -6.88 13.80 -17.82
C LEU A 20 -7.16 12.75 -16.75
N VAL A 21 -7.98 11.77 -17.08
CA VAL A 21 -8.38 10.68 -16.19
C VAL A 21 -8.14 9.34 -16.87
N ASP A 22 -7.81 8.33 -16.08
CA ASP A 22 -7.81 6.96 -16.55
C ASP A 22 -9.24 6.45 -16.67
N VAL A 23 -9.53 5.77 -17.75
CA VAL A 23 -10.86 5.26 -18.05
C VAL A 23 -10.83 3.80 -18.44
N MET A 24 -11.87 3.08 -18.07
CA MET A 24 -12.20 1.78 -18.64
C MET A 24 -13.32 1.98 -19.66
N VAL A 25 -13.08 1.53 -20.88
CA VAL A 25 -14.06 1.54 -21.98
C VAL A 25 -14.48 0.10 -22.24
N VAL A 26 -15.67 -0.25 -21.84
CA VAL A 26 -16.26 -1.57 -22.06
C VAL A 26 -16.97 -1.59 -23.40
N LEU A 27 -16.68 -2.57 -24.22
CA LEU A 27 -17.23 -2.71 -25.57
C LEU A 27 -18.38 -3.72 -25.60
N ASP A 28 -19.19 -3.61 -26.63
CA ASP A 28 -20.22 -4.61 -26.91
C ASP A 28 -19.59 -5.95 -27.30
N GLY A 29 -20.20 -7.03 -26.87
CA GLY A 29 -19.72 -8.39 -27.14
C GLY A 29 -19.09 -9.03 -25.91
N LYS A 30 -18.59 -10.23 -26.08
CA LYS A 30 -18.05 -11.07 -25.01
C LYS A 30 -16.52 -11.09 -25.05
N SER A 31 -15.90 -11.12 -23.88
CA SER A 31 -14.48 -11.40 -23.72
C SER A 31 -14.13 -12.86 -24.09
N VAL A 32 -12.85 -13.17 -24.18
CA VAL A 32 -12.38 -14.54 -24.42
C VAL A 32 -12.83 -15.47 -23.31
N TYR A 33 -12.73 -15.02 -22.05
CA TYR A 33 -13.21 -15.76 -20.89
C TYR A 33 -14.70 -16.12 -21.00
N GLU A 34 -15.55 -15.17 -21.34
CA GLU A 34 -16.99 -15.40 -21.47
C GLU A 34 -17.37 -16.35 -22.63
N LEU A 35 -16.46 -16.54 -23.61
CA LEU A 35 -16.67 -17.41 -24.77
C LEU A 35 -16.12 -18.82 -24.54
N TYR A 36 -14.97 -18.95 -23.89
CA TYR A 36 -14.19 -20.18 -23.87
C TYR A 36 -13.76 -20.63 -22.47
N GLY A 37 -13.92 -19.76 -21.43
CA GLY A 37 -13.21 -19.93 -20.18
C GLY A 37 -11.72 -19.64 -20.33
N LEU A 38 -10.99 -19.65 -19.25
CA LEU A 38 -9.53 -19.51 -19.21
C LEU A 38 -8.93 -20.59 -18.32
N GLU A 39 -7.73 -21.05 -18.66
CA GLU A 39 -6.90 -21.93 -17.87
C GLU A 39 -5.54 -21.27 -17.64
N LEU A 40 -4.90 -21.60 -16.53
CA LEU A 40 -3.58 -21.03 -16.20
C LEU A 40 -2.50 -21.46 -17.20
N GLY A 41 -1.60 -20.53 -17.51
CA GLY A 41 -0.40 -20.81 -18.29
C GLY A 41 -0.59 -20.91 -19.79
N GLY A 42 -1.70 -20.41 -20.32
CA GLY A 42 -1.85 -20.30 -21.77
C GLY A 42 -3.29 -20.30 -22.26
N LEU A 43 -3.45 -20.00 -23.54
CA LEU A 43 -4.74 -19.97 -24.21
C LEU A 43 -4.86 -21.14 -25.17
N THR A 44 -6.05 -21.72 -25.24
CA THR A 44 -6.37 -22.68 -26.31
C THR A 44 -6.28 -21.96 -27.67
N LYS A 45 -6.04 -22.70 -28.75
CA LYS A 45 -6.00 -22.14 -30.11
C LYS A 45 -7.29 -21.39 -30.46
N ALA A 46 -8.44 -21.83 -29.96
CA ALA A 46 -9.72 -21.17 -30.18
C ALA A 46 -9.78 -19.81 -29.43
N ALA A 47 -9.28 -19.77 -28.21
CA ALA A 47 -9.20 -18.56 -27.40
C ALA A 47 -8.22 -17.53 -28.01
N LEU A 48 -7.04 -17.97 -28.48
CA LEU A 48 -6.08 -17.13 -29.19
C LEU A 48 -6.71 -16.50 -30.46
N ASN A 49 -7.34 -17.30 -31.32
CA ASN A 49 -8.02 -16.80 -32.51
C ASN A 49 -9.16 -15.82 -32.18
N ALA A 50 -9.84 -16.00 -31.04
CA ALA A 50 -10.88 -15.09 -30.60
C ALA A 50 -10.28 -13.75 -30.10
N SER A 51 -9.18 -13.81 -29.33
CA SER A 51 -8.45 -12.61 -28.90
C SER A 51 -7.96 -11.80 -30.11
N GLU A 52 -7.30 -12.43 -31.08
CA GLU A 52 -6.85 -11.77 -32.31
C GLU A 52 -8.00 -11.09 -33.06
N LYS A 53 -9.15 -11.75 -33.12
CA LYS A 53 -10.34 -11.19 -33.77
C LYS A 53 -10.88 -9.98 -33.01
N LEU A 54 -10.87 -10.00 -31.68
CA LEU A 54 -11.26 -8.85 -30.86
C LEU A 54 -10.31 -7.68 -31.08
N HIS A 55 -8.99 -7.89 -31.07
CA HIS A 55 -8.02 -6.84 -31.36
C HIS A 55 -8.26 -6.15 -32.73
N LEU A 56 -8.61 -6.93 -33.78
CA LEU A 56 -8.97 -6.36 -35.07
C LEU A 56 -10.24 -5.51 -35.03
N GLN A 57 -11.23 -5.88 -34.21
CA GLN A 57 -12.44 -5.09 -34.02
C GLN A 57 -12.15 -3.82 -33.21
N HIS A 58 -11.30 -3.94 -32.17
CA HIS A 58 -10.88 -2.85 -31.30
C HIS A 58 -10.15 -1.75 -32.07
N SER A 59 -9.25 -2.10 -33.00
CA SER A 59 -8.53 -1.12 -33.83
C SER A 59 -9.47 -0.19 -34.62
N LYS A 60 -10.63 -0.69 -35.06
CA LYS A 60 -11.65 0.13 -35.71
C LYS A 60 -12.35 1.06 -34.71
N LEU A 61 -12.77 0.52 -33.58
CA LEU A 61 -13.45 1.29 -32.52
C LEU A 61 -12.53 2.34 -31.91
N GLU A 62 -11.27 2.05 -31.71
CA GLU A 62 -10.26 3.02 -31.28
C GLU A 62 -10.23 4.25 -32.20
N SER A 63 -10.21 4.02 -33.52
CA SER A 63 -10.26 5.10 -34.51
C SER A 63 -11.57 5.89 -34.46
N GLU A 64 -12.70 5.25 -34.21
CA GLU A 64 -14.00 5.89 -34.02
C GLU A 64 -14.05 6.72 -32.72
N ILE A 65 -13.54 6.19 -31.61
CA ILE A 65 -13.41 6.91 -30.34
C ILE A 65 -12.49 8.13 -30.52
N GLY A 66 -11.33 7.98 -31.17
CA GLY A 66 -10.41 9.08 -31.48
C GLY A 66 -11.00 10.16 -32.38
N SER A 67 -12.12 9.90 -33.07
CA SER A 67 -12.85 10.91 -33.85
C SER A 67 -13.64 11.88 -32.95
N VAL A 68 -14.16 11.42 -31.82
CA VAL A 68 -14.99 12.19 -30.85
C VAL A 68 -14.23 12.59 -29.61
N SER A 69 -13.14 11.90 -29.27
CA SER A 69 -12.23 12.21 -28.15
C SER A 69 -10.81 12.35 -28.67
N LYS A 70 -10.30 13.58 -28.75
CA LYS A 70 -8.94 13.84 -29.26
C LYS A 70 -7.84 13.52 -28.27
N SER A 71 -8.18 13.47 -26.99
CA SER A 71 -7.26 13.13 -25.90
C SER A 71 -7.21 11.62 -25.64
N PHE A 72 -8.09 10.82 -26.25
CA PHE A 72 -8.14 9.38 -26.04
C PHE A 72 -6.83 8.70 -26.45
N LYS A 73 -6.22 8.04 -25.49
CA LYS A 73 -4.97 7.31 -25.69
C LYS A 73 -5.11 5.94 -25.02
N VAL A 74 -5.13 4.89 -25.82
CA VAL A 74 -5.15 3.51 -25.33
C VAL A 74 -3.83 3.20 -24.63
N LYS A 75 -3.90 2.61 -23.45
CA LYS A 75 -2.80 2.02 -22.70
C LYS A 75 -2.87 0.49 -22.80
N TYR A 76 -4.07 -0.07 -22.68
CA TYR A 76 -4.34 -1.51 -22.73
C TYR A 76 -5.50 -1.82 -23.66
N ASP A 77 -5.32 -2.87 -24.44
CA ASP A 77 -6.33 -3.47 -25.29
C ASP A 77 -6.74 -4.83 -24.68
N PHE A 78 -7.80 -4.82 -23.87
CA PHE A 78 -8.28 -5.97 -23.13
C PHE A 78 -9.13 -6.88 -23.99
N THR A 79 -8.79 -8.17 -24.00
CA THR A 79 -9.57 -9.18 -24.71
C THR A 79 -9.87 -10.41 -23.86
N LEU A 80 -9.12 -10.65 -22.79
CA LEU A 80 -9.19 -11.88 -22.01
C LEU A 80 -10.28 -11.85 -20.96
N LEU A 81 -10.12 -11.04 -19.92
CA LEU A 81 -11.07 -10.93 -18.80
C LEU A 81 -12.18 -9.93 -19.11
N LEU A 82 -11.83 -8.90 -19.85
CA LEU A 82 -12.70 -7.81 -20.28
C LEU A 82 -12.62 -7.68 -21.80
N ASN A 83 -13.72 -7.25 -22.44
CA ASN A 83 -13.74 -6.82 -23.84
C ASN A 83 -13.74 -5.29 -23.87
N GLY A 84 -12.58 -4.66 -24.08
CA GLY A 84 -12.49 -3.20 -23.99
C GLY A 84 -11.10 -2.61 -23.93
N PHE A 85 -11.02 -1.37 -23.43
CA PHE A 85 -9.77 -0.62 -23.29
C PHE A 85 -9.56 -0.10 -21.88
N GLY A 86 -8.29 -0.15 -21.41
CA GLY A 86 -7.76 0.77 -20.45
C GLY A 86 -7.12 1.94 -21.18
N ALA A 87 -7.54 3.16 -20.91
CA ALA A 87 -7.10 4.32 -21.66
C ALA A 87 -7.05 5.58 -20.78
N GLN A 88 -6.38 6.61 -21.27
CA GLN A 88 -6.40 7.95 -20.69
C GLN A 88 -7.13 8.91 -21.62
N MET A 89 -7.95 9.79 -21.06
CA MET A 89 -8.66 10.83 -21.81
C MET A 89 -9.12 11.98 -20.92
N LYS A 90 -9.52 13.10 -21.53
CA LYS A 90 -10.16 14.20 -20.80
C LYS A 90 -11.55 13.79 -20.31
N TYR A 91 -11.85 14.08 -19.04
CA TYR A 91 -13.13 13.74 -18.41
C TYR A 91 -14.35 14.25 -19.20
N GLY A 92 -14.30 15.51 -19.68
CA GLY A 92 -15.39 16.11 -20.46
C GLY A 92 -15.72 15.38 -21.77
N GLU A 93 -14.79 14.60 -22.33
CA GLU A 93 -14.99 13.82 -23.56
C GLU A 93 -15.69 12.47 -23.33
N LEU A 94 -15.71 11.96 -22.08
CA LEU A 94 -16.27 10.67 -21.69
C LEU A 94 -17.73 10.50 -22.11
N LYS A 95 -18.52 11.56 -22.01
CA LYS A 95 -19.94 11.56 -22.43
C LYS A 95 -20.13 11.34 -23.93
N ALA A 96 -19.17 11.76 -24.76
CA ALA A 96 -19.22 11.56 -26.21
C ALA A 96 -18.88 10.11 -26.55
N VAL A 97 -17.88 9.54 -25.90
CA VAL A 97 -17.48 8.13 -26.05
C VAL A 97 -18.64 7.19 -25.68
N ASN A 98 -19.35 7.46 -24.59
CA ASN A 98 -20.52 6.68 -24.14
C ASN A 98 -21.71 6.67 -25.11
N LYS A 99 -21.67 7.49 -26.16
CA LYS A 99 -22.73 7.51 -27.17
C LYS A 99 -22.39 6.77 -28.45
N LEU A 100 -21.15 6.28 -28.57
CA LEU A 100 -20.70 5.59 -29.77
C LEU A 100 -21.30 4.19 -29.87
N PRO A 101 -21.77 3.79 -31.06
CA PRO A 101 -22.14 2.39 -31.31
C PRO A 101 -20.93 1.48 -31.10
N GLY A 102 -21.13 0.35 -30.43
CA GLY A 102 -20.06 -0.58 -30.09
C GLY A 102 -19.41 -0.33 -28.72
N VAL A 103 -19.64 0.84 -28.13
CA VAL A 103 -19.28 1.12 -26.73
C VAL A 103 -20.48 0.79 -25.85
N LYS A 104 -20.34 -0.20 -24.98
CA LYS A 104 -21.36 -0.56 -24.00
C LYS A 104 -21.48 0.54 -22.95
N TYR A 105 -20.36 0.93 -22.35
CA TYR A 105 -20.18 2.13 -21.55
C TYR A 105 -18.70 2.38 -21.25
N ALA A 106 -18.38 3.62 -20.88
CA ALA A 106 -17.07 4.02 -20.41
C ALA A 106 -17.21 4.79 -19.10
N PHE A 107 -16.26 4.58 -18.20
CA PHE A 107 -16.25 5.22 -16.85
C PHE A 107 -14.82 5.51 -16.42
N VAL A 108 -14.67 6.44 -15.48
CA VAL A 108 -13.37 6.71 -14.85
C VAL A 108 -12.96 5.47 -14.06
N ALA A 109 -11.77 4.96 -14.35
CA ALA A 109 -11.24 3.79 -13.66
C ALA A 109 -11.06 4.10 -12.16
N PRO A 110 -11.45 3.19 -11.26
CA PRO A 110 -11.10 3.33 -9.86
C PRO A 110 -9.58 3.46 -9.70
N SER A 111 -9.17 4.33 -8.78
CA SER A 111 -7.77 4.51 -8.41
C SER A 111 -7.55 4.09 -6.96
N PHE A 112 -6.33 3.70 -6.67
CA PHE A 112 -5.86 3.31 -5.36
C PHE A 112 -4.71 4.23 -4.96
N SER A 113 -4.52 4.42 -3.66
CA SER A 113 -3.37 5.15 -3.15
C SER A 113 -2.78 4.40 -1.97
N ILE A 114 -1.46 4.39 -1.89
CA ILE A 114 -0.74 3.97 -0.70
C ILE A 114 -0.34 5.23 0.04
N SER A 115 -0.76 5.33 1.30
CA SER A 115 -0.24 6.35 2.19
C SER A 115 1.20 5.97 2.54
N SER A 116 2.16 6.77 2.11
CA SER A 116 3.58 6.65 2.47
C SER A 116 3.82 6.75 3.99
N ASP A 117 2.81 7.17 4.74
CA ASP A 117 2.89 7.38 6.19
C ASP A 117 3.02 6.11 7.02
N ASN A 118 2.90 4.92 6.45
CA ASN A 118 2.88 3.67 7.19
C ASN A 118 4.14 2.80 7.04
N ILE A 119 5.06 3.18 6.17
CA ILE A 119 6.31 2.44 5.97
C ILE A 119 7.46 3.26 6.52
N GLU A 120 8.02 2.84 7.66
CA GLU A 120 9.34 3.29 8.05
C GLU A 120 10.37 2.61 7.16
N VAL A 121 10.86 3.32 6.17
CA VAL A 121 12.12 2.95 5.51
C VAL A 121 13.22 3.22 6.52
N LEU A 122 13.71 2.16 7.16
CA LEU A 122 14.90 2.25 8.00
C LEU A 122 16.08 2.55 7.07
N SER A 123 16.83 3.61 7.35
CA SER A 123 18.06 3.90 6.62
C SER A 123 19.09 2.79 6.84
N SER A 124 20.03 2.65 5.91
CA SER A 124 21.15 1.69 6.05
C SER A 124 21.92 1.83 7.37
N ASP A 125 21.91 3.02 7.97
CA ASP A 125 22.58 3.34 9.23
C ASP A 125 21.79 2.80 10.46
N ASP A 126 20.48 2.60 10.31
CA ASP A 126 19.64 2.00 11.36
C ASP A 126 19.88 0.49 11.51
N TYR A 127 20.31 -0.19 10.47
CA TYR A 127 20.66 -1.62 10.53
C TYR A 127 21.89 -1.90 11.40
N GLY A 128 22.86 -0.99 11.44
CA GLY A 128 24.06 -1.13 12.26
C GLY A 128 23.79 -1.10 13.76
N THR A 129 22.72 -0.47 14.19
CA THR A 129 22.38 -0.28 15.62
C THR A 129 21.44 -1.36 16.14
N ILE A 130 20.59 -1.95 15.29
CA ILE A 130 19.64 -3.02 15.67
C ILE A 130 20.37 -4.31 16.05
N GLY A 131 21.53 -4.58 15.44
CA GLY A 131 22.33 -5.80 15.70
C GLY A 131 22.99 -5.87 17.09
N ILE A 132 23.02 -4.76 17.84
CA ILE A 132 23.80 -4.66 19.08
C ILE A 132 22.95 -4.85 20.35
N LEU A 133 21.62 -4.86 20.25
CA LEU A 133 20.74 -4.79 21.43
C LEU A 133 20.31 -6.13 22.00
N ALA A 134 20.83 -7.26 21.58
CA ALA A 134 20.36 -8.52 22.12
C ALA A 134 21.48 -9.49 22.47
N GLU A 135 21.81 -9.60 23.74
CA GLU A 135 22.27 -10.86 24.33
C GLU A 135 21.18 -11.97 24.22
N GLY A 136 20.39 -11.99 23.16
CA GLY A 136 19.29 -12.92 22.94
C GLY A 136 18.88 -13.06 21.48
N GLY A 137 19.48 -12.29 20.57
CA GLY A 137 19.17 -12.32 19.13
C GLY A 137 17.94 -11.51 18.75
N CYS A 138 18.00 -10.83 17.58
CA CYS A 138 16.83 -10.24 16.98
C CYS A 138 15.78 -11.32 16.75
N ASN A 139 14.65 -11.21 17.40
CA ASN A 139 13.53 -12.07 17.12
C ASN A 139 12.81 -11.51 15.88
N PRO A 140 12.77 -12.26 14.78
CA PRO A 140 12.16 -11.78 13.54
C PRO A 140 10.68 -11.49 13.76
N LYS A 141 10.21 -10.35 13.26
CA LYS A 141 8.81 -9.94 13.41
C LYS A 141 7.81 -10.97 12.84
N MET A 142 8.24 -11.75 11.84
CA MET A 142 7.43 -12.82 11.23
C MET A 142 7.32 -14.09 12.07
N GLN A 143 8.18 -14.33 13.05
CA GLN A 143 8.15 -15.58 13.81
C GLN A 143 6.82 -15.79 14.55
N ASN A 144 6.32 -14.76 15.20
CA ASN A 144 5.05 -14.84 15.92
C ASN A 144 3.88 -14.99 14.94
N ALA A 145 3.86 -14.23 13.85
CA ALA A 145 2.83 -14.34 12.83
C ALA A 145 2.81 -15.73 12.19
N ASN A 146 3.97 -16.29 11.84
CA ASN A 146 4.08 -17.64 11.31
C ASN A 146 3.62 -18.71 12.32
N SER A 147 3.92 -18.53 13.62
CA SER A 147 3.45 -19.41 14.68
C SER A 147 1.94 -19.32 14.87
N ASP A 148 1.38 -18.11 14.89
CA ASP A 148 -0.07 -17.88 15.06
C ASP A 148 -0.88 -18.46 13.89
N MET A 149 -0.34 -18.37 12.67
CA MET A 149 -0.92 -19.00 11.47
C MET A 149 -0.64 -20.50 11.35
N ASN A 150 0.15 -21.07 12.27
CA ASN A 150 0.61 -22.46 12.21
C ASN A 150 1.39 -22.81 10.91
N THR A 151 2.10 -21.86 10.36
CA THR A 151 2.88 -22.01 9.11
C THR A 151 3.96 -23.09 9.26
N GLU A 152 4.54 -23.22 10.45
CA GLU A 152 5.55 -24.25 10.75
C GLU A 152 5.05 -25.68 10.49
N ALA A 153 3.76 -25.95 10.72
CA ALA A 153 3.17 -27.24 10.43
C ALA A 153 3.14 -27.55 8.93
N ALA A 154 2.91 -26.52 8.08
CA ALA A 154 2.99 -26.67 6.63
C ALA A 154 4.43 -26.96 6.19
N TRP A 155 5.42 -26.24 6.74
CA TRP A 155 6.83 -26.48 6.42
C TRP A 155 7.30 -27.87 6.84
N LEU A 156 6.89 -28.34 8.03
CA LEU A 156 7.19 -29.70 8.50
C LEU A 156 6.55 -30.78 7.62
N ALA A 157 5.45 -30.47 6.97
CA ALA A 157 4.80 -31.34 5.99
C ALA A 157 5.42 -31.25 4.57
N GLY A 158 6.44 -30.38 4.39
CA GLY A 158 7.15 -30.17 3.12
C GLY A 158 6.55 -29.08 2.22
N TYR A 159 5.58 -28.29 2.71
CA TYR A 159 4.95 -27.22 1.94
C TYR A 159 5.65 -25.88 2.23
N THR A 160 6.66 -25.55 1.45
CA THR A 160 7.46 -24.32 1.57
C THR A 160 7.24 -23.34 0.41
N GLY A 161 6.35 -23.69 -0.52
CA GLY A 161 6.12 -22.94 -1.76
C GLY A 161 6.99 -23.35 -2.93
N GLU A 162 7.79 -24.43 -2.78
CA GLU A 162 8.65 -24.94 -3.85
C GLU A 162 7.83 -25.27 -5.11
N GLY A 163 8.28 -24.77 -6.26
CA GLY A 163 7.60 -24.94 -7.54
C GLY A 163 6.35 -24.06 -7.74
N MET A 164 5.98 -23.24 -6.76
CA MET A 164 4.83 -22.32 -6.84
C MET A 164 5.27 -20.90 -7.18
N THR A 165 4.39 -20.16 -7.83
CA THR A 165 4.57 -18.76 -8.24
C THR A 165 3.50 -17.87 -7.63
N VAL A 166 3.91 -16.72 -7.09
CA VAL A 166 2.98 -15.73 -6.51
C VAL A 166 3.18 -14.38 -7.19
N ALA A 167 2.13 -13.86 -7.81
CA ALA A 167 2.11 -12.49 -8.31
C ALA A 167 2.01 -11.50 -7.15
N VAL A 168 2.91 -10.53 -7.11
CA VAL A 168 2.91 -9.39 -6.19
C VAL A 168 2.53 -8.15 -6.98
N ILE A 169 1.25 -7.77 -6.90
CA ILE A 169 0.68 -6.62 -7.61
C ILE A 169 0.69 -5.44 -6.65
N ASP A 170 1.79 -4.65 -6.70
CA ASP A 170 2.11 -3.67 -5.65
C ASP A 170 3.02 -2.52 -6.17
N THR A 171 3.81 -1.88 -5.30
CA THR A 171 4.73 -0.76 -5.62
C THR A 171 6.05 -1.18 -6.28
N GLY A 172 6.28 -2.46 -6.52
CA GLY A 172 7.52 -3.00 -7.05
C GLY A 172 8.31 -3.80 -6.02
N ILE A 173 9.61 -3.95 -6.23
CA ILE A 173 10.50 -4.72 -5.35
C ILE A 173 11.92 -4.15 -5.36
N ASP A 174 12.60 -4.21 -4.22
CA ASP A 174 14.06 -4.04 -4.15
C ASP A 174 14.75 -5.36 -4.55
N LEU A 175 15.13 -5.45 -5.82
CA LEU A 175 15.81 -6.63 -6.37
C LEU A 175 17.15 -6.93 -5.69
N THR A 176 17.75 -5.98 -4.98
CA THR A 176 19.04 -6.11 -4.30
C THR A 176 18.92 -6.56 -2.85
N HIS A 177 17.68 -6.60 -2.31
CA HIS A 177 17.46 -6.93 -0.91
C HIS A 177 17.88 -8.38 -0.60
N ALA A 178 18.64 -8.56 0.48
CA ALA A 178 19.25 -9.85 0.84
C ALA A 178 18.20 -10.98 1.06
N MET A 179 16.98 -10.67 1.43
CA MET A 179 15.88 -11.63 1.61
C MET A 179 15.44 -12.31 0.32
N PHE A 180 15.78 -11.76 -0.85
CA PHE A 180 15.45 -12.32 -2.16
C PHE A 180 16.66 -13.00 -2.84
N SER A 181 17.81 -13.08 -2.17
CA SER A 181 19.03 -13.68 -2.72
C SER A 181 19.01 -15.22 -2.71
N VAL A 182 18.18 -15.84 -1.87
CA VAL A 182 18.02 -17.31 -1.83
C VAL A 182 17.15 -17.74 -3.00
N GLN A 183 17.70 -18.65 -3.82
CA GLN A 183 17.00 -19.14 -5.00
C GLN A 183 16.27 -20.46 -4.67
N PRO A 184 15.05 -20.70 -5.22
CA PRO A 184 14.39 -21.99 -5.10
C PRO A 184 15.20 -23.10 -5.81
N GLU A 185 15.16 -24.31 -5.28
CA GLU A 185 15.91 -25.45 -5.86
C GLU A 185 15.28 -25.95 -7.17
N ASN A 186 13.95 -25.93 -7.26
CA ASN A 186 13.22 -26.40 -8.44
C ASN A 186 12.24 -25.32 -8.93
N PRO A 187 12.74 -24.25 -9.59
CA PRO A 187 11.88 -23.19 -10.08
C PRO A 187 10.97 -23.68 -11.20
N SER A 188 9.67 -23.41 -11.10
CA SER A 188 8.68 -23.75 -12.15
C SER A 188 8.73 -22.78 -13.32
N MET A 189 9.03 -21.50 -13.04
CA MET A 189 9.16 -20.45 -14.04
C MET A 189 10.65 -20.11 -14.24
N THR A 190 11.17 -20.39 -15.43
CA THR A 190 12.55 -20.11 -15.82
C THR A 190 12.59 -19.01 -16.87
N SER A 191 13.79 -18.49 -17.18
CA SER A 191 13.99 -17.51 -18.26
C SER A 191 13.49 -18.03 -19.61
N GLU A 192 13.74 -19.31 -19.90
CA GLU A 192 13.27 -19.98 -21.12
C GLU A 192 11.74 -20.06 -21.16
N LYS A 193 11.11 -20.36 -20.01
CA LYS A 193 9.64 -20.39 -19.93
C LYS A 193 9.03 -19.01 -20.13
N VAL A 194 9.62 -17.96 -19.58
CA VAL A 194 9.21 -16.57 -19.82
C VAL A 194 9.34 -16.22 -21.30
N ALA A 195 10.45 -16.61 -21.95
CA ALA A 195 10.65 -16.37 -23.39
C ALA A 195 9.62 -17.12 -24.24
N GLU A 196 9.26 -18.35 -23.89
CA GLU A 196 8.22 -19.14 -24.55
C GLU A 196 6.85 -18.43 -24.45
N ILE A 197 6.48 -18.00 -23.22
CA ILE A 197 5.20 -17.31 -22.99
C ILE A 197 5.14 -15.99 -23.76
N LEU A 198 6.21 -15.19 -23.76
CA LEU A 198 6.30 -13.97 -24.55
C LEU A 198 6.11 -14.21 -26.06
N ALA A 199 6.62 -15.33 -26.57
CA ALA A 199 6.50 -15.66 -28.01
C ALA A 199 5.12 -16.21 -28.38
N GLU A 200 4.43 -16.88 -27.46
CA GLU A 200 3.18 -17.58 -27.73
C GLU A 200 1.93 -16.83 -27.25
N SER A 201 2.09 -15.88 -26.32
CA SER A 201 1.01 -15.14 -25.70
C SER A 201 1.14 -13.65 -25.99
N ASN A 202 0.01 -12.97 -26.14
CA ASN A 202 -0.02 -11.53 -26.33
C ASN A 202 -0.12 -10.83 -24.94
N LEU A 203 0.97 -10.88 -24.16
CA LEU A 203 1.04 -10.20 -22.88
C LEU A 203 0.92 -8.68 -23.04
N HIS A 204 0.30 -8.01 -22.08
CA HIS A 204 0.22 -6.54 -22.06
C HIS A 204 1.60 -5.88 -22.02
N VAL A 205 2.57 -6.50 -21.37
CA VAL A 205 3.97 -5.99 -21.39
C VAL A 205 4.53 -5.89 -22.80
N SER A 206 4.15 -6.80 -23.73
CA SER A 206 4.54 -6.75 -25.14
C SER A 206 3.80 -5.67 -25.93
N GLN A 207 2.59 -5.32 -25.52
CA GLN A 207 1.82 -4.21 -26.12
C GLN A 207 2.40 -2.85 -25.68
N ILE A 208 2.78 -2.73 -24.40
CA ILE A 208 3.34 -1.49 -23.82
C ILE A 208 4.76 -1.26 -24.34
N VAL A 209 5.62 -2.30 -24.29
CA VAL A 209 7.02 -2.25 -24.74
C VAL A 209 7.22 -3.23 -25.89
N PRO A 210 6.95 -2.80 -27.14
CA PRO A 210 7.16 -3.66 -28.31
C PRO A 210 8.60 -4.17 -28.40
N GLY A 211 8.74 -5.50 -28.44
CA GLY A 211 10.04 -6.14 -28.50
C GLY A 211 10.73 -6.32 -27.14
N VAL A 212 10.00 -6.18 -26.02
CA VAL A 212 10.50 -6.56 -24.70
C VAL A 212 10.98 -8.01 -24.71
N THR A 213 12.10 -8.28 -24.04
CA THR A 213 12.72 -9.62 -24.03
C THR A 213 12.64 -10.25 -22.64
N ALA A 214 12.78 -11.59 -22.62
CA ALA A 214 12.79 -12.30 -21.34
C ALA A 214 13.95 -11.84 -20.43
N GLU A 215 15.11 -11.46 -20.99
CA GLU A 215 16.24 -10.95 -20.21
C GLU A 215 15.93 -9.63 -19.51
N GLN A 216 15.03 -8.82 -20.05
CA GLN A 216 14.60 -7.57 -19.40
C GLN A 216 13.60 -7.83 -18.27
N LEU A 217 12.81 -8.89 -18.39
CA LEU A 217 11.76 -9.24 -17.43
C LEU A 217 12.23 -10.20 -16.34
N TYR A 218 13.25 -11.02 -16.62
CA TYR A 218 13.76 -12.02 -15.70
C TYR A 218 14.93 -11.47 -14.88
N SER A 219 14.81 -11.43 -13.56
CA SER A 219 15.90 -11.02 -12.67
C SER A 219 16.69 -12.21 -12.14
N ALA A 220 16.02 -13.22 -11.59
CA ALA A 220 16.61 -14.41 -10.99
C ALA A 220 15.57 -15.54 -10.89
N ALA A 221 15.98 -16.76 -10.52
CA ALA A 221 15.01 -17.83 -10.27
C ALA A 221 13.99 -17.49 -9.18
N LYS A 222 14.36 -16.69 -8.18
CA LYS A 222 13.45 -16.17 -7.14
C LYS A 222 12.44 -15.16 -7.68
N ILE A 223 12.86 -14.34 -8.66
CA ILE A 223 12.04 -13.31 -9.30
C ILE A 223 12.13 -13.53 -10.82
N PRO A 224 11.36 -14.53 -11.36
CA PRO A 224 11.45 -14.90 -12.76
C PRO A 224 10.77 -13.90 -13.71
N PHE A 225 9.96 -12.97 -13.17
CA PHE A 225 9.28 -11.95 -13.95
C PHE A 225 9.12 -10.68 -13.13
N GLN A 226 9.38 -9.54 -13.76
CA GLN A 226 9.14 -8.22 -13.19
C GLN A 226 8.79 -7.22 -14.28
N PHE A 227 7.82 -6.32 -14.02
CA PHE A 227 7.42 -5.26 -14.94
C PHE A 227 6.70 -4.13 -14.20
N ASP A 228 6.88 -2.89 -14.68
CA ASP A 228 6.14 -1.71 -14.22
C ASP A 228 4.98 -1.39 -15.18
N TYR A 229 3.77 -1.72 -14.76
CA TYR A 229 2.54 -1.41 -15.50
C TYR A 229 2.15 0.06 -15.37
N ALA A 230 2.50 0.72 -14.27
CA ALA A 230 2.17 2.13 -14.05
C ALA A 230 2.93 3.04 -15.02
N ASP A 231 4.26 2.91 -15.04
CA ASP A 231 5.14 3.74 -15.87
C ASP A 231 5.38 3.13 -17.27
N GLY A 232 5.03 1.85 -17.47
CA GLY A 232 5.07 1.16 -18.76
C GLY A 232 6.47 0.77 -19.21
N ASP A 233 7.28 0.22 -18.30
CA ASP A 233 8.63 -0.22 -18.60
C ASP A 233 9.04 -1.48 -17.80
N ALA A 234 10.28 -1.95 -17.98
CA ALA A 234 10.79 -3.14 -17.31
C ALA A 234 11.54 -2.84 -16.01
N ASP A 235 11.38 -1.66 -15.42
CA ASP A 235 11.98 -1.28 -14.13
C ASP A 235 10.96 -1.33 -13.01
N SER A 236 10.87 -2.44 -12.30
CA SER A 236 9.98 -2.60 -11.14
C SER A 236 10.60 -2.16 -9.82
N THR A 237 11.63 -1.31 -9.84
CA THR A 237 12.28 -0.81 -8.62
C THR A 237 11.26 -0.18 -7.69
N ASP A 238 11.25 -0.66 -6.45
CA ASP A 238 10.35 -0.16 -5.41
C ASP A 238 10.95 1.08 -4.75
N THR A 239 10.38 2.24 -5.05
CA THR A 239 10.78 3.52 -4.44
C THR A 239 10.03 3.85 -3.15
N MET A 240 8.99 3.05 -2.81
CA MET A 240 8.12 3.27 -1.65
C MET A 240 8.37 2.26 -0.53
N GLY A 241 8.93 1.09 -0.82
CA GLY A 241 9.23 0.03 0.11
C GLY A 241 8.04 -0.90 0.46
N HIS A 242 6.82 -0.59 0.03
CA HIS A 242 5.63 -1.37 0.37
C HIS A 242 5.63 -2.74 -0.31
N GLY A 243 5.82 -2.80 -1.63
CA GLY A 243 5.86 -4.04 -2.39
C GLY A 243 7.02 -4.95 -1.95
N SER A 244 8.20 -4.38 -1.65
CA SER A 244 9.33 -5.12 -1.10
C SER A 244 9.00 -5.75 0.24
N HIS A 245 8.29 -5.02 1.12
CA HIS A 245 7.85 -5.53 2.42
C HIS A 245 6.83 -6.67 2.24
N VAL A 246 5.84 -6.49 1.38
CA VAL A 246 4.83 -7.50 1.04
C VAL A 246 5.48 -8.75 0.45
N ALA A 247 6.37 -8.60 -0.53
CA ALA A 247 7.12 -9.70 -1.14
C ALA A 247 7.95 -10.47 -0.10
N GLY A 248 8.55 -9.76 0.86
CA GLY A 248 9.29 -10.35 1.98
C GLY A 248 8.41 -11.20 2.90
N ILE A 249 7.18 -10.76 3.19
CA ILE A 249 6.19 -11.54 3.96
C ILE A 249 5.77 -12.80 3.21
N ILE A 250 5.59 -12.70 1.89
CA ILE A 250 5.19 -13.85 1.07
C ILE A 250 6.32 -14.87 0.99
N ALA A 251 7.50 -14.48 0.50
CA ALA A 251 8.54 -15.43 0.10
C ALA A 251 9.97 -14.98 0.42
N GLY A 252 10.16 -14.05 1.34
CA GLY A 252 11.50 -13.71 1.81
C GLY A 252 12.18 -14.90 2.47
N ALA A 253 13.47 -15.08 2.25
CA ALA A 253 14.26 -16.16 2.82
C ALA A 253 15.52 -15.64 3.50
N THR A 254 15.93 -16.29 4.61
CA THR A 254 17.09 -15.86 5.38
C THR A 254 18.34 -16.58 4.91
N THR A 255 19.38 -15.84 4.55
CA THR A 255 20.67 -16.42 4.22
C THR A 255 21.46 -16.85 5.45
N ALA A 256 22.39 -17.80 5.30
CA ALA A 256 23.30 -18.19 6.37
C ALA A 256 24.11 -16.99 6.91
N ASN A 257 24.44 -16.01 6.07
CA ASN A 257 25.11 -14.78 6.48
C ASN A 257 24.25 -13.93 7.42
N LEU A 258 22.99 -13.71 7.11
CA LEU A 258 22.06 -12.99 7.97
C LEU A 258 21.87 -13.70 9.33
N ILE A 259 21.75 -15.02 9.32
CA ILE A 259 21.64 -15.82 10.55
C ILE A 259 22.93 -15.68 11.39
N ASN A 260 24.10 -15.89 10.78
CA ASN A 260 25.36 -15.98 11.51
C ASN A 260 25.88 -14.61 11.96
N THR A 261 25.66 -13.56 11.15
CA THR A 261 26.19 -12.22 11.43
C THR A 261 25.24 -11.41 12.31
N TYR A 262 23.94 -11.52 12.06
CA TYR A 262 22.92 -10.66 12.67
C TYR A 262 21.87 -11.42 13.47
N ASN A 263 21.96 -12.76 13.54
CA ASN A 263 20.96 -13.65 14.13
C ASN A 263 19.53 -13.40 13.61
N ILE A 264 19.40 -12.95 12.36
CA ILE A 264 18.12 -12.71 11.72
C ILE A 264 17.63 -14.03 11.11
N LYS A 265 16.50 -14.53 11.60
CA LYS A 265 15.82 -15.76 11.12
C LYS A 265 14.46 -15.40 10.52
N ASN A 266 14.40 -14.28 9.81
CA ASN A 266 13.14 -13.85 9.22
C ASN A 266 12.88 -14.64 7.94
N VAL A 267 11.70 -15.27 7.87
CA VAL A 267 11.31 -16.12 6.75
C VAL A 267 9.86 -15.79 6.41
N GLY A 268 9.59 -15.59 5.12
CA GLY A 268 8.23 -15.43 4.60
C GLY A 268 7.40 -16.71 4.79
N VAL A 269 6.12 -16.64 4.48
CA VAL A 269 5.19 -17.75 4.63
C VAL A 269 5.54 -18.93 3.70
N ALA A 270 5.95 -18.62 2.46
CA ALA A 270 6.32 -19.55 1.40
C ALA A 270 7.74 -19.25 0.88
N PRO A 271 8.81 -19.52 1.67
CA PRO A 271 10.16 -19.04 1.38
C PRO A 271 10.77 -19.57 0.09
N ASP A 272 10.29 -20.73 -0.42
CA ASP A 272 10.78 -21.32 -1.65
C ASP A 272 9.92 -20.99 -2.88
N ALA A 273 8.83 -20.23 -2.72
CA ALA A 273 8.03 -19.75 -3.84
C ALA A 273 8.78 -18.71 -4.67
N GLN A 274 8.47 -18.65 -5.96
CA GLN A 274 8.91 -17.61 -6.90
C GLN A 274 7.97 -16.40 -6.84
N LEU A 275 8.51 -15.21 -7.04
CA LEU A 275 7.77 -13.95 -7.01
C LEU A 275 7.67 -13.36 -8.42
N VAL A 276 6.46 -13.22 -8.93
CA VAL A 276 6.14 -12.53 -10.18
C VAL A 276 5.77 -11.10 -9.82
N VAL A 277 6.67 -10.14 -10.07
CA VAL A 277 6.53 -8.77 -9.61
C VAL A 277 5.83 -7.92 -10.65
N MET A 278 4.70 -7.35 -10.29
CA MET A 278 3.84 -6.55 -11.15
C MET A 278 3.60 -5.19 -10.49
N LYS A 279 4.47 -4.22 -10.79
CA LYS A 279 4.35 -2.88 -10.21
C LYS A 279 3.21 -2.12 -10.90
N VAL A 280 2.22 -1.69 -10.11
CA VAL A 280 1.03 -0.96 -10.57
C VAL A 280 0.91 0.42 -9.96
N PHE A 281 1.78 0.78 -9.02
CA PHE A 281 1.82 2.10 -8.41
C PHE A 281 2.89 2.97 -9.08
N ASP A 282 2.50 4.18 -9.44
CA ASP A 282 3.40 5.20 -9.94
C ASP A 282 4.30 5.77 -8.81
N THR A 283 5.22 6.63 -9.17
CA THR A 283 6.15 7.29 -8.22
C THR A 283 5.46 8.21 -7.20
N ASN A 284 4.19 8.57 -7.43
CA ASN A 284 3.38 9.38 -6.50
C ASN A 284 2.53 8.51 -5.56
N GLY A 285 2.59 7.19 -5.69
CA GLY A 285 1.81 6.25 -4.90
C GLY A 285 0.36 6.09 -5.36
N GLY A 286 0.07 6.44 -6.60
CA GLY A 286 -1.21 6.19 -7.27
C GLY A 286 -1.19 4.93 -8.11
N ALA A 287 -2.27 4.16 -8.10
CA ALA A 287 -2.48 3.03 -9.00
C ALA A 287 -3.86 3.11 -9.65
N SER A 288 -3.95 2.66 -10.89
CA SER A 288 -5.21 2.58 -11.64
C SER A 288 -5.71 1.14 -11.72
N MET A 289 -7.02 0.96 -11.67
CA MET A 289 -7.63 -0.36 -11.91
C MET A 289 -7.32 -0.89 -13.31
N THR A 290 -7.00 -0.04 -14.28
CA THR A 290 -6.55 -0.48 -15.61
C THR A 290 -5.24 -1.24 -15.54
N ASP A 291 -4.28 -0.76 -14.73
CA ASP A 291 -2.98 -1.39 -14.52
C ASP A 291 -3.12 -2.72 -13.77
N VAL A 292 -3.97 -2.74 -12.75
CA VAL A 292 -4.31 -3.96 -11.99
C VAL A 292 -4.97 -5.02 -12.89
N THR A 293 -5.87 -4.60 -13.78
CA THR A 293 -6.54 -5.52 -14.73
C THR A 293 -5.52 -6.11 -15.72
N ALA A 294 -4.62 -5.30 -16.26
CA ALA A 294 -3.57 -5.77 -17.17
C ALA A 294 -2.61 -6.74 -16.48
N ALA A 295 -2.20 -6.42 -15.24
CA ALA A 295 -1.37 -7.31 -14.43
C ALA A 295 -2.06 -8.66 -14.17
N LEU A 296 -3.37 -8.67 -13.88
CA LEU A 296 -4.13 -9.91 -13.68
C LEU A 296 -4.26 -10.73 -14.97
N GLU A 297 -4.49 -10.10 -16.14
CA GLU A 297 -4.51 -10.81 -17.42
C GLU A 297 -3.14 -11.46 -17.71
N ASP A 298 -2.06 -10.72 -17.53
CA ASP A 298 -0.70 -11.25 -17.70
C ASP A 298 -0.38 -12.34 -16.68
N ALA A 299 -0.83 -12.22 -15.42
CA ALA A 299 -0.66 -13.23 -14.38
C ALA A 299 -1.31 -14.59 -14.77
N ILE A 300 -2.50 -14.56 -15.40
CA ILE A 300 -3.17 -15.77 -15.92
C ILE A 300 -2.32 -16.40 -17.04
N LEU A 301 -1.85 -15.60 -17.99
CA LEU A 301 -1.04 -16.07 -19.11
C LEU A 301 0.31 -16.62 -18.65
N LEU A 302 0.91 -16.02 -17.63
CA LEU A 302 2.13 -16.50 -16.98
C LEU A 302 1.88 -17.79 -16.17
N GLY A 303 0.63 -18.08 -15.82
CA GLY A 303 0.28 -19.29 -15.08
C GLY A 303 0.63 -19.23 -13.61
N VAL A 304 0.50 -18.06 -12.96
CA VAL A 304 0.77 -17.93 -11.53
C VAL A 304 -0.29 -18.66 -10.69
N ASP A 305 0.11 -19.21 -9.56
CA ASP A 305 -0.77 -19.99 -8.67
C ASP A 305 -1.61 -19.11 -7.74
N ALA A 306 -1.06 -17.96 -7.36
CA ALA A 306 -1.73 -16.99 -6.49
C ALA A 306 -1.32 -15.57 -6.84
N ALA A 307 -2.17 -14.60 -6.49
CA ALA A 307 -1.88 -13.19 -6.60
C ALA A 307 -2.20 -12.47 -5.28
N ASN A 308 -1.31 -11.56 -4.88
CA ASN A 308 -1.49 -10.70 -3.71
C ASN A 308 -1.69 -9.25 -4.15
N LEU A 309 -2.77 -8.65 -3.67
CA LEU A 309 -3.12 -7.25 -3.86
C LEU A 309 -3.23 -6.56 -2.49
N SER A 310 -2.12 -6.01 -2.01
CA SER A 310 -2.11 -5.21 -0.77
C SER A 310 -2.51 -3.76 -1.05
N LEU A 311 -3.63 -3.59 -1.72
CA LEU A 311 -4.19 -2.32 -2.15
C LEU A 311 -5.71 -2.31 -1.99
N GLY A 312 -6.28 -1.12 -2.02
CA GLY A 312 -7.73 -0.96 -1.98
C GLY A 312 -8.16 0.51 -1.89
N THR A 313 -9.42 0.74 -2.14
CA THR A 313 -10.07 2.03 -1.92
C THR A 313 -11.23 1.88 -0.97
N SER A 314 -11.33 2.80 0.00
CA SER A 314 -12.37 2.79 1.05
C SER A 314 -13.78 2.84 0.47
N CYS A 315 -14.75 2.37 1.26
CA CYS A 315 -16.15 2.37 0.89
C CYS A 315 -16.46 1.58 -0.39
N GLY A 316 -15.86 0.40 -0.52
CA GLY A 316 -16.02 -0.47 -1.68
C GLY A 316 -17.47 -0.81 -2.00
N SER A 317 -17.77 -0.93 -3.29
CA SER A 317 -19.09 -1.27 -3.79
C SER A 317 -19.05 -2.45 -4.75
N VAL A 318 -19.76 -3.52 -4.41
CA VAL A 318 -19.89 -4.71 -5.26
C VAL A 318 -20.68 -4.43 -6.54
N THR A 319 -21.69 -3.57 -6.42
CA THR A 319 -22.63 -3.31 -7.53
C THR A 319 -22.24 -2.11 -8.39
N GLY A 320 -21.29 -1.29 -7.93
CA GLY A 320 -20.88 -0.09 -8.65
C GLY A 320 -20.03 -0.36 -9.90
N TYR A 321 -19.33 -1.51 -9.90
CA TYR A 321 -18.38 -1.86 -10.95
C TYR A 321 -18.51 -3.34 -11.36
N PRO A 322 -19.62 -3.74 -12.01
CA PRO A 322 -19.88 -5.15 -12.33
C PRO A 322 -18.82 -5.77 -13.26
N GLU A 323 -18.20 -5.00 -14.14
CA GLU A 323 -17.15 -5.50 -15.02
C GLU A 323 -15.83 -5.75 -14.30
N ILE A 324 -15.49 -4.91 -13.31
CA ILE A 324 -14.33 -5.15 -12.47
C ILE A 324 -14.56 -6.39 -11.60
N THR A 325 -15.76 -6.54 -11.04
CA THR A 325 -16.15 -7.77 -10.32
C THR A 325 -15.99 -9.00 -11.23
N ALA A 326 -16.39 -8.90 -12.51
CA ALA A 326 -16.24 -9.98 -13.48
C ALA A 326 -14.77 -10.33 -13.75
N VAL A 327 -13.86 -9.36 -13.76
CA VAL A 327 -12.41 -9.59 -13.90
C VAL A 327 -11.89 -10.49 -12.78
N PHE A 328 -12.24 -10.22 -11.53
CA PHE A 328 -11.82 -11.04 -10.39
C PHE A 328 -12.46 -12.42 -10.38
N ASN A 329 -13.74 -12.53 -10.78
CA ASN A 329 -14.39 -13.83 -10.93
C ASN A 329 -13.69 -14.68 -12.00
N ALA A 330 -13.33 -14.06 -13.12
CA ALA A 330 -12.62 -14.74 -14.20
C ALA A 330 -11.20 -15.19 -13.79
N ALA A 331 -10.50 -14.41 -12.98
CA ALA A 331 -9.20 -14.79 -12.44
C ALA A 331 -9.32 -16.03 -11.52
N LEU A 332 -10.33 -16.05 -10.65
CA LEU A 332 -10.62 -17.22 -9.80
C LEU A 332 -10.99 -18.46 -10.63
N ASP A 333 -11.87 -18.32 -11.61
CA ASP A 333 -12.28 -19.41 -12.50
C ASP A 333 -11.13 -19.93 -13.35
N ALA A 334 -10.16 -19.08 -13.70
CA ALA A 334 -8.91 -19.49 -14.35
C ALA A 334 -7.98 -20.28 -13.41
N GLY A 335 -8.18 -20.20 -12.10
CA GLY A 335 -7.43 -20.96 -11.10
C GLY A 335 -6.49 -20.14 -10.22
N ILE A 336 -6.45 -18.80 -10.36
CA ILE A 336 -5.65 -17.95 -9.50
C ILE A 336 -6.37 -17.66 -8.18
N ASN A 337 -5.74 -17.96 -7.04
CA ASN A 337 -6.20 -17.52 -5.74
C ASN A 337 -5.77 -16.06 -5.52
N VAL A 338 -6.70 -15.13 -5.59
CA VAL A 338 -6.42 -13.70 -5.40
C VAL A 338 -6.68 -13.32 -3.94
N ALA A 339 -5.63 -12.94 -3.21
CA ALA A 339 -5.72 -12.42 -1.85
C ALA A 339 -5.67 -10.88 -1.89
N VAL A 340 -6.63 -10.23 -1.23
CA VAL A 340 -6.76 -8.77 -1.22
C VAL A 340 -6.86 -8.25 0.19
N ALA A 341 -6.13 -7.20 0.52
CA ALA A 341 -6.20 -6.54 1.81
C ALA A 341 -7.61 -5.97 2.06
N ALA A 342 -8.18 -6.26 3.23
CA ALA A 342 -9.50 -5.77 3.64
C ALA A 342 -9.57 -4.25 3.79
N GLY A 343 -8.42 -3.58 3.94
CA GLY A 343 -8.29 -2.14 4.10
C GLY A 343 -7.86 -1.73 5.51
N ASN A 344 -7.58 -0.44 5.66
CA ASN A 344 -7.09 0.15 6.90
C ASN A 344 -8.12 1.02 7.62
N ASP A 345 -9.35 1.08 7.12
CA ASP A 345 -10.43 1.86 7.70
C ASP A 345 -11.05 1.09 8.87
N ALA A 346 -10.63 1.40 10.09
CA ALA A 346 -11.09 0.70 11.29
C ALA A 346 -12.59 0.84 11.56
N ASN A 347 -13.22 1.88 11.00
CA ASN A 347 -14.66 2.10 11.06
C ASN A 347 -15.11 3.09 9.98
N SER A 348 -16.41 3.14 9.70
CA SER A 348 -17.01 4.04 8.69
C SER A 348 -16.89 5.54 9.01
N THR A 349 -16.39 5.88 10.20
CA THR A 349 -16.15 7.26 10.62
C THR A 349 -14.73 7.71 10.35
N ASN A 350 -13.84 6.80 9.97
CA ASN A 350 -12.51 7.17 9.50
C ASN A 350 -12.66 8.02 8.24
N LYS A 351 -11.95 9.14 8.23
CA LYS A 351 -11.91 10.04 7.08
C LYS A 351 -11.34 9.26 5.90
N SER A 352 -12.14 9.05 4.88
CA SER A 352 -11.58 8.55 3.63
C SER A 352 -10.65 9.62 3.05
N LEU A 353 -9.64 9.20 2.30
CA LEU A 353 -8.76 10.12 1.56
C LEU A 353 -9.55 11.06 0.63
N TRP A 354 -10.77 10.67 0.27
CA TRP A 354 -11.63 11.34 -0.69
C TRP A 354 -12.71 12.24 -0.06
N ASN A 355 -13.07 12.00 1.20
CA ASN A 355 -14.11 12.79 1.85
C ASN A 355 -13.89 12.89 3.36
N ASN A 356 -13.47 14.05 3.82
CA ASN A 356 -13.26 14.35 5.23
C ASN A 356 -14.57 14.44 6.04
N ASP A 357 -15.72 14.45 5.38
CA ASP A 357 -17.03 14.75 5.95
C ASP A 357 -18.05 13.62 5.79
N LEU A 358 -17.60 12.36 5.64
CA LEU A 358 -18.52 11.24 5.77
C LEU A 358 -19.15 11.31 7.17
N GLY A 359 -20.39 11.76 7.22
CA GLY A 359 -21.16 11.82 8.47
C GLY A 359 -21.20 10.45 9.13
N LEU A 360 -21.38 10.44 10.44
CA LEU A 360 -21.63 9.22 11.21
C LEU A 360 -22.73 8.42 10.52
N ALA A 361 -22.39 7.33 9.88
CA ALA A 361 -23.36 6.39 9.37
C ALA A 361 -24.14 5.84 10.57
N GLY A 362 -25.44 5.68 10.42
CA GLY A 362 -26.27 5.04 11.44
C GLY A 362 -25.85 3.59 11.73
N ASN A 363 -25.10 2.98 10.83
CA ASN A 363 -24.41 1.71 11.01
C ASN A 363 -22.89 1.92 10.84
N PRO A 364 -22.09 1.80 11.92
CA PRO A 364 -20.64 2.03 11.88
C PRO A 364 -19.87 0.99 11.06
N ASP A 365 -20.47 -0.13 10.68
CA ASP A 365 -19.83 -1.19 9.92
C ASP A 365 -19.92 -1.00 8.39
N ILE A 366 -20.63 0.04 7.94
CA ILE A 366 -20.76 0.36 6.52
C ILE A 366 -19.47 1.02 6.03
N GLY A 367 -18.87 0.46 4.96
CA GLY A 367 -17.76 1.06 4.23
C GLY A 367 -16.38 0.82 4.86
N VAL A 368 -16.26 -0.07 5.84
CA VAL A 368 -14.96 -0.43 6.43
C VAL A 368 -14.15 -1.37 5.54
N LEU A 369 -14.79 -2.12 4.63
CA LEU A 369 -14.13 -3.02 3.70
C LEU A 369 -13.81 -2.30 2.40
N SER A 370 -12.56 -2.38 1.98
CA SER A 370 -12.07 -1.72 0.76
C SER A 370 -12.40 -2.53 -0.50
N MET A 371 -12.63 -1.87 -1.63
CA MET A 371 -12.65 -2.52 -2.94
C MET A 371 -11.20 -2.72 -3.42
N PRO A 372 -10.81 -3.87 -3.99
CA PRO A 372 -11.65 -4.99 -4.45
C PRO A 372 -11.92 -6.10 -3.42
N ALA A 373 -11.50 -5.98 -2.16
CA ALA A 373 -11.78 -6.99 -1.12
C ALA A 373 -13.28 -7.19 -0.84
N THR A 374 -14.14 -6.24 -1.25
CA THR A 374 -15.61 -6.37 -1.18
C THR A 374 -16.20 -7.33 -2.22
N PHE A 375 -15.45 -7.75 -3.23
CA PHE A 375 -15.95 -8.65 -4.27
C PHE A 375 -16.00 -10.10 -3.76
N ASP A 376 -16.86 -10.93 -4.36
CA ASP A 376 -17.09 -12.29 -3.90
C ASP A 376 -15.93 -13.25 -4.22
N ALA A 377 -15.22 -13.02 -5.33
CA ALA A 377 -14.17 -13.94 -5.77
C ALA A 377 -12.85 -13.82 -4.98
N PRO A 378 -12.33 -12.63 -4.66
CA PRO A 378 -11.10 -12.51 -3.90
C PRO A 378 -11.25 -13.01 -2.46
N ILE A 379 -10.14 -13.51 -1.92
CA ILE A 379 -10.02 -13.76 -0.49
C ILE A 379 -9.76 -12.41 0.20
N SER A 380 -10.75 -11.90 0.92
CA SER A 380 -10.61 -10.68 1.72
C SER A 380 -9.82 -10.97 3.00
N VAL A 381 -8.66 -10.34 3.15
CA VAL A 381 -7.73 -10.60 4.25
C VAL A 381 -7.69 -9.42 5.20
N ALA A 382 -8.24 -9.61 6.41
CA ALA A 382 -8.18 -8.64 7.49
C ALA A 382 -6.99 -8.93 8.41
N SER A 383 -6.42 -7.87 9.00
CA SER A 383 -5.35 -8.01 9.99
C SER A 383 -5.89 -8.53 11.32
N ALA A 384 -5.08 -9.34 12.00
CA ALA A 384 -5.29 -9.73 13.38
C ALA A 384 -4.05 -9.39 14.19
N ASP A 385 -4.24 -9.06 15.46
CA ASP A 385 -3.11 -8.87 16.37
C ASP A 385 -2.41 -10.20 16.62
N ASN A 386 -1.07 -10.18 16.66
CA ASN A 386 -0.30 -11.34 17.06
C ASN A 386 -0.65 -11.75 18.50
N SER A 387 -0.76 -13.06 18.74
CA SER A 387 -1.01 -13.62 20.08
C SER A 387 0.10 -13.27 21.07
N THR A 388 1.31 -13.08 20.57
CA THR A 388 2.49 -12.72 21.34
C THR A 388 3.29 -11.66 20.57
N TYR A 389 3.75 -10.64 21.29
CA TYR A 389 4.69 -9.68 20.73
C TYR A 389 5.80 -9.41 21.73
N LEU A 390 6.96 -9.02 21.23
CA LEU A 390 8.09 -8.70 22.09
C LEU A 390 7.87 -7.36 22.78
N ALA A 391 7.89 -7.36 24.10
CA ALA A 391 7.92 -6.14 24.86
C ALA A 391 9.14 -5.30 24.43
N GLY A 392 8.91 -4.07 24.00
CA GLY A 392 9.93 -3.14 23.49
C GLY A 392 10.00 -2.98 21.97
N PHE A 393 9.36 -3.89 21.18
CA PHE A 393 9.15 -3.71 19.74
C PHE A 393 7.65 -3.63 19.39
N ALA A 394 6.81 -4.01 20.33
CA ALA A 394 5.38 -3.92 20.21
C ALA A 394 4.99 -2.48 20.11
N SER A 395 4.50 -2.12 18.99
CA SER A 395 3.91 -0.85 18.64
C SER A 395 4.64 0.33 19.30
N LYS A 396 5.14 1.21 18.54
CA LYS A 396 5.62 2.54 18.93
C LYS A 396 4.48 3.41 19.48
N LEU A 397 3.67 2.85 20.36
CA LEU A 397 2.71 3.57 21.16
C LEU A 397 3.39 3.89 22.46
N ASP A 398 4.17 4.95 22.44
CA ASP A 398 4.71 5.50 23.66
C ASP A 398 3.61 6.27 24.40
N TYR A 399 3.60 6.17 25.73
CA TYR A 399 2.59 6.81 26.55
C TYR A 399 3.24 7.64 27.64
N PHE A 400 2.77 8.86 27.82
CA PHE A 400 2.93 9.56 29.10
C PHE A 400 1.94 9.00 30.10
N THR A 401 2.47 8.51 31.21
CA THR A 401 1.66 8.00 32.33
C THR A 401 1.67 9.02 33.45
N PHE A 402 0.54 9.34 34.00
CA PHE A 402 0.44 10.24 35.18
C PHE A 402 -0.81 9.95 36.00
N SER A 403 -0.85 10.47 37.21
CA SER A 403 -2.00 10.34 38.09
C SER A 403 -2.51 11.71 38.52
N VAL A 404 -3.82 11.86 38.62
CA VAL A 404 -4.47 13.03 39.18
C VAL A 404 -5.45 12.53 40.24
N GLY A 405 -5.15 12.74 41.51
CA GLY A 405 -5.86 12.12 42.62
C GLY A 405 -5.76 10.58 42.55
N ALA A 406 -6.89 9.89 42.54
CA ALA A 406 -6.95 8.43 42.46
C ALA A 406 -6.98 7.89 41.00
N ASN A 407 -7.05 8.76 40.01
CA ASN A 407 -7.16 8.37 38.61
C ASN A 407 -5.80 8.31 37.92
N ARG A 408 -5.54 7.24 37.21
CA ARG A 408 -4.36 7.07 36.35
C ARG A 408 -4.73 7.29 34.90
N TYR A 409 -3.88 8.00 34.18
CA TYR A 409 -4.04 8.34 32.76
C TYR A 409 -2.84 7.85 31.96
N ASN A 410 -3.09 7.42 30.72
CA ASN A 410 -2.07 7.08 29.73
C ASN A 410 -2.39 7.88 28.47
N TYR A 411 -1.56 8.86 28.13
CA TYR A 411 -1.73 9.67 26.93
C TYR A 411 -0.68 9.31 25.90
N GLN A 412 -1.14 8.82 24.78
CA GLN A 412 -0.30 8.37 23.68
C GLN A 412 0.41 9.54 23.00
N PHE A 413 1.69 9.34 22.65
CA PHE A 413 2.44 10.23 21.80
C PHE A 413 3.11 9.49 20.62
N SER A 414 3.54 10.21 19.62
CA SER A 414 4.32 9.71 18.49
C SER A 414 5.72 10.31 18.55
N ASP A 415 6.73 9.46 18.56
CA ASP A 415 8.14 9.83 18.55
C ASP A 415 8.77 9.31 17.25
N LYS A 416 9.01 10.23 16.31
CA LYS A 416 9.69 9.96 15.05
C LYS A 416 11.13 10.45 15.01
N SER A 417 11.65 10.83 16.15
CA SER A 417 13.03 11.28 16.25
C SER A 417 14.00 10.12 15.94
N PRO A 418 15.20 10.40 15.37
CA PRO A 418 16.28 9.45 15.31
C PRO A 418 16.54 8.82 16.68
N TYR A 419 16.93 7.54 16.72
CA TYR A 419 17.04 6.77 17.98
C TYR A 419 17.81 7.49 19.09
N ALA A 420 18.89 8.19 18.72
CA ALA A 420 19.71 8.96 19.65
C ALA A 420 18.96 10.12 20.36
N TYR A 421 17.83 10.55 19.80
CA TYR A 421 17.02 11.66 20.27
C TYR A 421 15.62 11.23 20.74
N ARG A 422 15.33 9.93 20.74
CA ARG A 422 14.02 9.42 21.18
C ARG A 422 13.77 9.74 22.65
N PHE A 423 12.53 10.10 22.93
CA PHE A 423 12.07 10.51 24.25
C PHE A 423 12.38 9.44 25.31
N GLY A 424 11.95 8.20 25.08
CA GLY A 424 12.20 7.09 26.00
C GLY A 424 13.68 6.71 26.17
N ALA A 425 14.55 7.03 25.18
CA ALA A 425 15.98 6.80 25.28
C ALA A 425 16.73 7.89 26.09
N LYS A 426 16.17 9.11 26.12
CA LYS A 426 16.78 10.28 26.75
C LYS A 426 16.17 10.64 28.08
N LEU A 427 14.88 10.44 28.26
CA LEU A 427 14.08 10.97 29.36
C LEU A 427 13.24 9.83 29.94
N GLY A 428 13.84 9.03 30.83
CA GLY A 428 13.11 8.09 31.69
C GLY A 428 12.77 8.71 33.05
N GLY A 429 11.64 8.31 33.64
CA GLY A 429 11.24 8.77 34.98
C GLY A 429 10.22 9.91 34.95
N ASP A 430 10.03 10.55 36.11
CA ASP A 430 9.03 11.60 36.31
C ASP A 430 9.59 12.98 35.97
N TRP A 431 8.83 13.73 35.17
CA TRP A 431 9.22 15.07 34.71
C TRP A 431 8.15 16.11 35.00
N GLU A 432 8.59 17.26 35.51
CA GLU A 432 7.76 18.48 35.48
C GLU A 432 7.60 18.97 34.02
N TYR A 433 6.47 19.56 33.73
CA TYR A 433 6.27 20.20 32.42
C TYR A 433 5.66 21.59 32.54
N VAL A 434 5.89 22.41 31.53
CA VAL A 434 5.34 23.77 31.45
C VAL A 434 4.57 23.86 30.14
N SER A 435 3.32 24.30 30.22
CA SER A 435 2.49 24.51 29.00
C SER A 435 2.67 25.95 28.51
N LEU A 436 3.06 26.08 27.26
CA LEU A 436 3.18 27.33 26.52
C LEU A 436 2.13 27.36 25.39
N ASP A 437 1.94 28.53 24.75
CA ASP A 437 0.99 28.59 23.63
C ASP A 437 1.56 27.91 22.38
N THR A 438 2.47 28.55 21.65
CA THR A 438 3.06 27.99 20.43
C THR A 438 4.54 27.66 20.56
N GLY A 439 5.14 27.93 21.72
CA GLY A 439 6.58 27.78 21.94
C GLY A 439 7.41 28.77 21.12
N ALA A 440 6.84 29.90 20.77
CA ALA A 440 7.56 31.03 20.19
C ALA A 440 8.42 31.72 21.25
N GLU A 441 9.46 32.45 20.86
CA GLU A 441 10.41 33.12 21.77
C GLU A 441 9.70 33.94 22.84
N THR A 442 8.63 34.63 22.48
CA THR A 442 7.83 35.47 23.39
C THR A 442 7.08 34.68 24.48
N ASP A 443 6.79 33.41 24.22
CA ASP A 443 6.06 32.57 25.18
C ASP A 443 6.93 32.16 26.39
N TYR A 444 8.26 32.29 26.26
CA TYR A 444 9.21 31.99 27.30
C TYR A 444 9.52 33.19 28.22
N GLU A 445 9.03 34.40 27.93
CA GLU A 445 9.28 35.59 28.73
C GLU A 445 8.72 35.43 30.16
N GLY A 446 9.61 35.38 31.13
CA GLY A 446 9.25 35.22 32.54
C GLY A 446 8.83 33.80 32.95
N VAL A 447 8.99 32.82 32.09
CA VAL A 447 8.65 31.40 32.35
C VAL A 447 9.92 30.59 32.51
N ASP A 448 10.05 29.87 33.64
CA ASP A 448 11.17 28.96 33.91
C ASP A 448 10.86 27.55 33.38
N VAL A 449 11.50 27.17 32.26
CA VAL A 449 11.43 25.84 31.66
C VAL A 449 12.72 25.04 31.85
N SER A 450 13.70 25.57 32.60
CA SER A 450 14.99 24.92 32.77
C SER A 450 14.85 23.56 33.47
N GLY A 451 15.33 22.52 32.80
CA GLY A 451 15.23 21.13 33.30
C GLY A 451 13.82 20.53 33.24
N LYS A 452 12.88 21.16 32.53
CA LYS A 452 11.48 20.69 32.41
C LYS A 452 11.14 20.33 30.99
N LEU A 453 10.03 19.61 30.79
CA LEU A 453 9.41 19.42 29.50
C LEU A 453 8.58 20.66 29.10
N VAL A 454 8.59 21.02 27.84
CA VAL A 454 7.70 22.04 27.31
C VAL A 454 6.57 21.33 26.54
N LEU A 455 5.33 21.69 26.85
CA LEU A 455 4.14 21.33 26.11
C LEU A 455 3.65 22.56 25.32
N ALA A 456 3.60 22.48 24.01
CA ALA A 456 3.17 23.61 23.16
C ALA A 456 2.31 23.17 21.98
N LYS A 457 1.53 24.11 21.45
CA LYS A 457 0.81 23.90 20.19
C LYS A 457 1.78 23.94 19.02
N LEU A 458 1.49 23.14 18.01
CA LEU A 458 2.18 23.26 16.73
C LEU A 458 1.93 24.66 16.14
N SER A 459 3.00 25.37 15.86
CA SER A 459 2.91 26.70 15.29
C SER A 459 2.59 26.66 13.79
N ALA A 460 1.80 27.62 13.32
CA ALA A 460 1.63 27.85 11.90
C ALA A 460 2.77 28.68 11.27
N GLU A 461 3.56 29.37 12.11
CA GLU A 461 4.58 30.32 11.69
C GLU A 461 6.02 29.79 11.88
N LEU A 462 6.22 28.86 12.83
CA LEU A 462 7.51 28.27 13.17
C LEU A 462 7.55 26.81 12.70
N SER A 463 8.65 26.39 12.15
CA SER A 463 8.92 24.97 11.93
C SER A 463 9.12 24.24 13.27
N ILE A 464 8.94 22.91 13.25
CA ILE A 464 9.19 22.08 14.44
C ILE A 464 10.64 22.22 14.90
N ASN A 465 11.59 22.30 13.97
CA ASN A 465 13.00 22.49 14.30
C ASN A 465 13.24 23.83 15.02
N GLU A 466 12.58 24.90 14.59
CA GLU A 466 12.66 26.19 15.26
C GLU A 466 12.04 26.16 16.67
N GLN A 467 10.87 25.53 16.83
CA GLN A 467 10.25 25.34 18.15
C GLN A 467 11.17 24.52 19.08
N GLY A 468 11.81 23.45 18.57
CA GLY A 468 12.78 22.62 19.31
C GLY A 468 14.04 23.41 19.71
N ARG A 469 14.60 24.18 18.79
CA ARG A 469 15.76 25.03 19.04
C ARG A 469 15.47 26.12 20.09
N ILE A 470 14.31 26.76 20.01
CA ILE A 470 13.90 27.77 21.00
C ILE A 470 13.72 27.12 22.37
N ALA A 471 12.99 26.02 22.48
CA ALA A 471 12.80 25.30 23.72
C ALA A 471 14.14 24.90 24.38
N GLN A 472 15.06 24.37 23.59
CA GLN A 472 16.39 24.00 24.06
C GLN A 472 17.20 25.22 24.51
N SER A 473 17.13 26.37 23.83
CA SER A 473 17.86 27.58 24.19
C SER A 473 17.42 28.15 25.53
N HIS A 474 16.18 27.89 25.95
CA HIS A 474 15.63 28.24 27.26
C HIS A 474 15.83 27.14 28.31
N GLY A 475 16.57 26.07 28.01
CA GLY A 475 16.96 25.01 28.95
C GLY A 475 15.93 23.91 29.13
N ALA A 476 14.93 23.81 28.27
CA ALA A 476 14.03 22.66 28.25
C ALA A 476 14.79 21.36 27.96
N VAL A 477 14.34 20.24 28.55
CA VAL A 477 14.92 18.91 28.33
C VAL A 477 14.18 18.08 27.28
N GLY A 478 12.99 18.48 26.92
CA GLY A 478 12.18 17.86 25.88
C GLY A 478 11.01 18.75 25.47
N LEU A 479 10.47 18.50 24.27
CA LEU A 479 9.36 19.24 23.68
C LEU A 479 8.23 18.29 23.29
N ILE A 480 7.02 18.61 23.72
CA ILE A 480 5.79 17.91 23.37
C ILE A 480 4.93 18.85 22.56
N LEU A 481 4.62 18.49 21.33
CA LEU A 481 3.80 19.29 20.42
C LEU A 481 2.43 18.67 20.21
N TYR A 482 1.40 19.49 20.10
CA TYR A 482 0.06 19.06 19.74
C TYR A 482 -0.61 20.04 18.78
N PRO A 483 -1.56 19.60 17.92
CA PRO A 483 -2.24 20.49 16.97
C PRO A 483 -2.96 21.64 17.67
N ALA A 484 -3.03 22.80 17.03
CA ALA A 484 -3.77 23.96 17.57
C ALA A 484 -5.30 23.74 17.58
N THR A 485 -5.81 22.86 16.73
CA THR A 485 -7.26 22.56 16.61
C THR A 485 -7.52 21.06 16.48
N ASN A 486 -8.73 20.62 16.81
CA ASN A 486 -9.15 19.22 16.68
C ASN A 486 -9.37 18.77 15.22
N ALA A 487 -9.17 19.65 14.24
CA ALA A 487 -9.37 19.31 12.81
C ALA A 487 -8.27 18.42 12.21
N ALA A 488 -7.15 18.26 12.89
CA ALA A 488 -5.94 17.62 12.33
C ALA A 488 -5.85 16.08 12.52
N GLY A 489 -6.90 15.41 12.97
CA GLY A 489 -6.87 13.93 13.14
C GLY A 489 -5.77 13.43 14.09
N ASN A 490 -5.24 12.24 13.84
CA ASN A 490 -4.07 11.70 14.53
C ASN A 490 -2.82 12.49 14.09
N PHE A 491 -2.30 13.31 14.98
CA PHE A 491 -1.13 14.13 14.70
C PHE A 491 0.13 13.25 14.71
N LYS A 492 0.78 13.19 13.56
CA LYS A 492 2.14 12.64 13.45
C LYS A 492 3.08 13.82 13.29
N ILE A 493 4.10 13.93 14.12
CA ILE A 493 5.21 14.85 13.87
C ILE A 493 5.90 14.37 12.59
N PRO A 494 6.10 15.22 11.57
CA PRO A 494 7.00 14.90 10.46
C PRO A 494 8.41 14.68 11.00
N ASP A 495 9.23 13.92 10.28
CA ASP A 495 10.61 13.61 10.68
C ASP A 495 11.35 14.89 11.06
N THR A 496 11.83 14.91 12.29
CA THR A 496 12.69 16.00 12.78
C THR A 496 14.13 15.61 12.49
N THR A 497 14.82 16.42 11.68
CA THR A 497 16.23 16.15 11.34
C THR A 497 17.17 16.34 12.54
N HIS A 498 16.71 17.03 13.60
CA HIS A 498 17.53 17.38 14.76
C HIS A 498 18.88 18.04 14.42
N ASP A 499 18.97 18.68 13.24
CA ASP A 499 20.21 19.31 12.79
C ASP A 499 20.60 20.54 13.63
N GLU A 500 19.63 21.16 14.28
CA GLU A 500 19.80 22.41 15.00
C GLU A 500 19.61 22.30 16.53
N TYR A 501 19.11 21.16 17.03
CA TYR A 501 18.86 20.92 18.45
C TYR A 501 18.93 19.44 18.81
N THR A 502 19.05 19.14 20.12
CA THR A 502 19.31 17.77 20.62
C THR A 502 18.32 17.26 21.66
N ILE A 503 17.33 18.08 22.06
CA ILE A 503 16.30 17.63 22.99
C ILE A 503 15.27 16.76 22.27
N PRO A 504 14.75 15.70 22.90
CA PRO A 504 13.67 14.89 22.36
C PRO A 504 12.43 15.73 22.05
N THR A 505 11.82 15.49 20.88
CA THR A 505 10.60 16.17 20.47
C THR A 505 9.56 15.17 20.01
N VAL A 506 8.38 15.20 20.60
CA VAL A 506 7.29 14.26 20.32
C VAL A 506 5.99 14.97 20.01
N GLY A 507 5.09 14.30 19.29
CA GLY A 507 3.75 14.77 19.02
C GLY A 507 2.67 13.96 19.70
N MET A 508 1.61 14.64 20.13
CA MET A 508 0.41 13.98 20.65
C MET A 508 -0.85 14.53 20.02
N ALA A 509 -1.95 13.75 20.07
CA ALA A 509 -3.22 14.19 19.54
C ALA A 509 -3.74 15.44 20.27
N TYR A 510 -4.50 16.27 19.56
CA TYR A 510 -5.10 17.49 20.11
C TYR A 510 -5.79 17.25 21.45
N PHE A 511 -6.60 16.20 21.55
CA PHE A 511 -7.36 15.90 22.77
C PHE A 511 -6.44 15.71 23.99
N TYR A 512 -5.35 14.98 23.86
CA TYR A 512 -4.41 14.74 24.94
C TYR A 512 -3.61 15.99 25.31
N GLY A 513 -3.05 16.68 24.30
CA GLY A 513 -2.28 17.90 24.54
C GLY A 513 -3.13 19.02 25.13
N ASN A 514 -4.34 19.22 24.61
CA ASN A 514 -5.27 20.23 25.14
C ASN A 514 -5.74 19.89 26.57
N ASN A 515 -5.91 18.61 26.90
CA ASN A 515 -6.24 18.21 28.27
C ASN A 515 -5.10 18.51 29.24
N LEU A 516 -3.85 18.18 28.90
CA LEU A 516 -2.67 18.49 29.69
C LEU A 516 -2.47 20.00 29.86
N ALA A 517 -2.77 20.78 28.84
CA ALA A 517 -2.62 22.23 28.89
C ALA A 517 -3.72 22.93 29.73
N ASN A 518 -4.95 22.40 29.74
CA ASN A 518 -6.10 23.18 30.23
C ASN A 518 -7.04 22.48 31.22
N SER A 519 -7.05 21.15 31.30
CA SER A 519 -8.11 20.41 32.00
C SER A 519 -7.61 19.40 33.00
N ILE A 520 -6.59 18.63 32.69
CA ILE A 520 -6.01 17.58 33.51
C ILE A 520 -4.55 17.90 33.68
N ILE A 521 -4.22 18.66 34.70
CA ILE A 521 -2.86 19.17 34.95
C ILE A 521 -2.25 18.33 36.10
N PRO A 522 -1.42 17.33 35.80
CA PRO A 522 -0.67 16.61 36.80
C PRO A 522 0.55 17.42 37.29
N ASP A 523 1.05 17.11 38.46
CA ASP A 523 2.30 17.72 38.95
C ASP A 523 3.51 17.24 38.10
N THR A 524 3.51 15.95 37.72
CA THR A 524 4.53 15.33 36.87
C THR A 524 3.92 14.35 35.86
N ILE A 525 4.63 14.10 34.76
CA ILE A 525 4.34 13.03 33.82
C ILE A 525 5.53 12.06 33.75
N HIS A 526 5.23 10.77 33.59
CA HIS A 526 6.22 9.68 33.50
C HIS A 526 6.28 9.12 32.08
#